data_8918bf8b42c1d8901017280b72e7a245
#
_entry.id   8918bf8b42c1d8901017280b72e7a245
#
_cell.length_a   1.000
_cell.length_b   1.000
_cell.length_c   1.000
_cell.angle_alpha   90.00
_cell.angle_beta   90.00
_cell.angle_gamma   90.00
#
_symmetry.space_group_name_H-M   'P 1'
#
loop_
_entity.id
_entity.type
_entity.pdbx_description
1 polymer ?
#
loop_
_entity_poly.entity_id
_entity_poly.type
_entity_poly.pdbx_seq_one_letter_code
_entity_poly.pdbx_strand_id
1 'polypeptide(L)' 'MKYADLIDGEATPSELRSFLVDGENVAVTIRIPKNMRDAAKEAAALNGVSFTSLVKTSLIEHLSKKEN' A
#
# COMPACT_ATOMS: atom_id res chain seq x y z
N MET A 1 15.43 -1.56 9.86
CA MET A 1 14.67 -2.82 9.84
C MET A 1 14.01 -3.01 8.49
N LYS A 2 14.06 -4.19 7.94
CA LYS A 2 13.45 -4.49 6.65
C LYS A 2 12.10 -5.17 6.85
N TYR A 3 11.21 -4.98 5.87
CA TYR A 3 9.89 -5.61 5.87
C TYR A 3 9.97 -7.14 6.07
N ALA A 4 10.93 -7.79 5.40
CA ALA A 4 11.11 -9.23 5.52
C ALA A 4 11.41 -9.68 6.95
N ASP A 5 12.11 -8.86 7.72
CA ASP A 5 12.43 -9.17 9.12
C ASP A 5 11.16 -9.20 9.97
N LEU A 6 10.20 -8.33 9.66
CA LEU A 6 8.91 -8.31 10.36
C LEU A 6 8.08 -9.54 10.03
N ILE A 7 8.10 -9.98 8.78
CA ILE A 7 7.39 -11.17 8.35
C ILE A 7 7.98 -12.41 9.02
N ASP A 8 9.30 -12.53 9.03
CA ASP A 8 10.01 -13.65 9.67
C ASP A 8 9.77 -13.68 11.18
N GLY A 9 9.63 -12.50 11.80
CA GLY A 9 9.35 -12.37 13.23
C GLY A 9 7.88 -12.51 13.58
N GLU A 10 7.02 -12.83 12.63
CA GLU A 10 5.57 -12.99 12.82
C GLU A 10 4.90 -11.74 13.40
N ALA A 11 5.29 -10.56 12.92
CA ALA A 11 4.68 -9.31 13.33
C ALA A 11 3.17 -9.32 13.07
N THR A 12 2.43 -8.67 13.96
CA THR A 12 0.98 -8.54 13.80
C THR A 12 0.65 -7.57 12.67
N PRO A 13 -0.57 -7.64 12.08
CA PRO A 13 -0.98 -6.65 11.08
C PRO A 13 -0.85 -5.20 11.57
N SER A 14 -1.12 -4.92 12.83
CA SER A 14 -0.94 -3.59 13.41
C SER A 14 0.51 -3.15 13.38
N GLU A 15 1.43 -4.02 13.74
CA GLU A 15 2.86 -3.73 13.71
C GLU A 15 3.34 -3.49 12.29
N LEU A 16 2.85 -4.28 11.32
CA LEU A 16 3.17 -4.10 9.91
C LEU A 16 2.67 -2.75 9.41
N ARG A 17 1.44 -2.36 9.74
CA ARG A 17 0.88 -1.07 9.34
C ARG A 17 1.68 0.09 9.90
N SER A 18 2.05 0.02 11.17
CA SER A 18 2.88 1.05 11.80
C SER A 18 4.22 1.22 11.10
N PHE A 19 4.86 0.11 10.76
CA PHE A 19 6.12 0.14 10.03
C PHE A 19 5.95 0.78 8.64
N LEU A 20 4.89 0.41 7.91
CA LEU A 20 4.69 0.83 6.53
C LEU A 20 4.43 2.34 6.39
N VAL A 21 3.83 2.97 7.39
CA VAL A 21 3.52 4.40 7.33
C VAL A 21 4.59 5.28 7.97
N ASP A 22 5.62 4.67 8.55
CA ASP A 22 6.71 5.39 9.20
C ASP A 22 7.77 5.82 8.17
N GLY A 23 8.50 6.87 8.50
CA GLY A 23 9.61 7.34 7.69
C GLY A 23 9.23 8.39 6.66
N GLU A 24 10.21 8.73 5.82
CA GLU A 24 10.05 9.75 4.80
C GLU A 24 9.25 9.25 3.60
N ASN A 25 8.46 10.14 3.02
CA ASN A 25 7.81 9.86 1.75
C ASN A 25 8.82 10.01 0.61
N VAL A 26 8.85 9.04 -0.26
CA VAL A 26 9.73 9.07 -1.45
C VAL A 26 8.88 8.97 -2.71
N ALA A 27 9.35 9.60 -3.77
CA ALA A 27 8.67 9.54 -5.07
C ALA A 27 8.98 8.20 -5.74
N VAL A 28 7.96 7.57 -6.31
CA VAL A 28 8.10 6.32 -7.04
C VAL A 28 7.41 6.47 -8.39
N THR A 29 8.09 6.09 -9.45
CA THR A 29 7.52 6.10 -10.79
C THR A 29 7.29 4.65 -11.24
N ILE A 30 6.06 4.36 -11.64
CA ILE A 30 5.70 3.03 -12.18
C ILE A 30 4.96 3.22 -13.50
N ARG A 31 5.02 2.19 -14.33
CA ARG A 31 4.25 2.14 -15.57
C ARG A 31 3.21 1.06 -15.45
N ILE A 32 1.96 1.43 -15.69
CA ILE A 32 0.83 0.50 -15.65
C ILE A 32 -0.01 0.70 -16.93
N PRO A 33 -0.78 -0.31 -17.34
CA PRO A 33 -1.68 -0.15 -18.48
C PRO A 33 -2.65 1.02 -18.27
N LYS A 34 -2.99 1.69 -19.36
CA LYS A 34 -3.89 2.84 -19.28
C LYS A 34 -5.23 2.50 -18.65
N ASN A 35 -5.80 1.35 -18.99
CA ASN A 35 -7.09 0.93 -18.44
C ASN A 35 -7.02 0.72 -16.92
N MET A 36 -5.91 0.19 -16.44
CA MET A 36 -5.70 0.01 -15.00
C MET A 36 -5.61 1.36 -14.29
N ARG A 37 -4.89 2.31 -14.87
CA ARG A 37 -4.79 3.67 -14.33
C ARG A 37 -6.16 4.34 -14.26
N ASP A 38 -6.90 4.27 -15.37
CA ASP A 38 -8.20 4.93 -15.46
C ASP A 38 -9.21 4.30 -14.49
N ALA A 39 -9.22 2.98 -14.40
CA ALA A 39 -10.07 2.28 -13.44
C ALA A 39 -9.74 2.65 -12.00
N ALA A 40 -8.47 2.74 -11.69
CA ALA A 40 -8.03 3.12 -10.34
C ALA A 40 -8.43 4.56 -10.00
N LYS A 41 -8.32 5.48 -10.96
CA LYS A 41 -8.77 6.86 -10.77
C LYS A 41 -10.27 6.95 -10.54
N GLU A 42 -11.04 6.19 -11.29
CA GLU A 42 -12.50 6.14 -11.11
C GLU A 42 -12.87 5.56 -9.74
N ALA A 43 -12.20 4.48 -9.34
CA ALA A 43 -12.44 3.88 -8.03
C ALA A 43 -12.10 4.84 -6.90
N ALA A 44 -11.01 5.58 -7.01
CA ALA A 44 -10.62 6.58 -6.03
C ALA A 44 -11.69 7.66 -5.92
N ALA A 45 -12.18 8.16 -7.05
CA ALA A 45 -13.23 9.18 -7.08
C ALA A 45 -14.53 8.69 -6.43
N LEU A 46 -14.91 7.44 -6.70
CA LEU A 46 -16.10 6.84 -6.10
C LEU A 46 -15.98 6.71 -4.57
N ASN A 47 -14.77 6.51 -4.08
CA ASN A 47 -14.51 6.39 -2.65
C ASN A 47 -14.17 7.74 -1.99
N GLY A 48 -14.16 8.82 -2.76
CA GLY A 48 -13.87 10.16 -2.24
C GLY A 48 -12.41 10.34 -1.81
N VAL A 49 -11.48 9.61 -2.39
CA VAL A 49 -10.05 9.69 -2.09
C VAL A 49 -9.24 10.01 -3.33
N SER A 50 -7.99 10.43 -3.15
CA SER A 50 -7.09 10.66 -4.28
C SER A 50 -6.55 9.33 -4.82
N PHE A 51 -6.06 9.36 -6.07
CA PHE A 51 -5.40 8.21 -6.68
C PHE A 51 -4.22 7.75 -5.81
N THR A 52 -3.42 8.70 -5.33
CA THR A 52 -2.28 8.39 -4.47
C THR A 52 -2.71 7.69 -3.18
N SER A 53 -3.79 8.17 -2.55
CA SER A 53 -4.32 7.54 -1.34
C SER A 53 -4.81 6.13 -1.61
N LEU A 54 -5.48 5.91 -2.75
CA LEU A 54 -5.93 4.57 -3.13
C LEU A 54 -4.75 3.60 -3.28
N VAL A 55 -3.69 4.04 -3.97
CA VAL A 55 -2.49 3.22 -4.16
C VAL A 55 -1.84 2.90 -2.82
N LYS A 56 -1.66 3.88 -1.95
CA LYS A 56 -1.06 3.68 -0.63
C LYS A 56 -1.88 2.71 0.22
N THR A 57 -3.19 2.90 0.26
CA THR A 57 -4.08 2.04 1.04
C THR A 57 -4.03 0.61 0.53
N SER A 58 -4.05 0.42 -0.78
CA SER A 58 -3.97 -0.91 -1.39
C SER A 58 -2.66 -1.61 -1.02
N LEU A 59 -1.54 -0.88 -1.06
CA LEU A 59 -0.25 -1.44 -0.69
C LEU A 59 -0.20 -1.79 0.80
N ILE A 60 -0.71 -0.92 1.65
CA ILE A 60 -0.75 -1.15 3.10
C ILE A 60 -1.57 -2.40 3.40
N GLU A 61 -2.73 -2.53 2.79
CA GLU A 61 -3.60 -3.70 2.98
C GLU A 61 -2.90 -4.99 2.53
N HIS A 62 -2.30 -4.97 1.36
CA HIS A 62 -1.61 -6.15 0.83
C HIS A 62 -0.42 -6.54 1.70
N LEU A 63 0.41 -5.55 2.07
CA LEU A 63 1.65 -5.79 2.82
C LEU A 63 1.42 -6.10 4.29
N SER A 64 0.26 -5.76 4.82
CA SER A 64 -0.09 -6.04 6.23
C SER A 64 -0.95 -7.29 6.40
N LYS A 65 -1.36 -7.94 5.31
CA LYS A 65 -2.10 -9.19 5.39
C LYS A 65 -1.22 -10.31 5.89
N LYS A 66 -1.75 -11.07 6.84
CA LYS A 66 -1.16 -12.36 7.17
C LYS A 66 -1.69 -13.38 6.20
N GLU A 67 -0.80 -14.01 5.46
CA GLU A 67 -1.16 -15.15 4.64
C GLU A 67 -1.20 -16.40 5.51
N ASN A 68 -2.25 -17.15 5.37
CA ASN A 68 -2.38 -18.43 6.04
C ASN A 68 -1.84 -19.55 5.17
#